data_81a376d36513143e0b201652ee100eb5
#
_entry.id   81a376d36513143e0b201652ee100eb5
#
_cell.length_a   1.000
_cell.length_b   1.000
_cell.length_c   1.000
_cell.angle_alpha   90.00
_cell.angle_beta   90.00
_cell.angle_gamma   90.00
#
_symmetry.space_group_name_H-M   'P 1'
#
loop_
_entity.id
_entity.type
_entity.pdbx_description
1 polymer ?
#
loop_
_entity_poly.entity_id
_entity_poly.type
_entity_poly.pdbx_seq_one_letter_code
_entity_poly.pdbx_strand_id
1 'polypeptide(L)'
;MVLINIWQIAVHVEGEEEDKISKPFVGLAGKLLDKMLAAIKLDRTKVYISNVVNYRPPENRRPTDDEIKRYLPYLKSHIEIIKPKILLLLGSTALNTIVGNEIVISKARGKWIEQEIGSTKLWVIASFHPAFLMRQPDQKKFAWIDLKMIRDKSKILKI
;
A
#
# COMPACT_ATOMS: atom_id res chain seq x y z
N MET A 1 2.01 0.70 0.79
CA MET A 1 1.05 -0.21 1.46
C MET A 1 0.05 0.64 2.22
N VAL A 2 -1.25 0.35 2.20
CA VAL A 2 -2.25 1.07 3.00
C VAL A 2 -2.95 0.06 3.89
N LEU A 3 -2.86 0.22 5.20
CA LEU A 3 -3.56 -0.57 6.19
C LEU A 3 -4.80 0.19 6.64
N ILE A 4 -5.94 -0.44 6.65
CA ILE A 4 -7.21 0.16 7.03
C ILE A 4 -7.77 -0.56 8.26
N ASN A 5 -7.59 0.05 9.39
CA ASN A 5 -8.34 -0.21 10.61
C ASN A 5 -8.39 1.08 11.40
N ILE A 6 -9.01 2.13 10.84
CA ILE A 6 -8.84 3.46 11.40
C ILE A 6 -7.37 3.92 11.41
N TRP A 7 -6.40 3.00 11.13
CA TRP A 7 -4.96 3.25 11.10
C TRP A 7 -4.29 2.35 10.08
N GLN A 8 -3.75 2.91 8.93
CA GLN A 8 -2.59 2.35 8.24
C GLN A 8 -2.54 1.96 6.77
N ILE A 9 -1.60 1.97 6.19
CA ILE A 9 -0.26 2.01 5.57
C ILE A 9 -0.27 1.85 4.05
N ALA A 10 0.44 2.66 3.33
CA ALA A 10 0.76 2.47 1.93
C ALA A 10 2.26 2.30 1.71
N VAL A 11 2.65 1.53 0.74
CA VAL A 11 4.03 1.28 0.43
C VAL A 11 4.45 1.90 -0.86
N HIS A 12 5.54 2.61 -0.78
CA HIS A 12 6.31 3.09 -1.91
C HIS A 12 7.81 3.06 -1.59
N VAL A 13 8.64 3.11 -2.62
CA VAL A 13 10.02 3.53 -2.52
C VAL A 13 10.01 5.06 -2.43
N GLU A 14 10.75 5.64 -1.51
CA GLU A 14 10.78 7.08 -1.31
C GLU A 14 11.17 7.82 -2.60
N GLY A 15 10.38 8.84 -2.94
CA GLY A 15 10.70 9.81 -3.96
C GLY A 15 11.49 10.98 -3.39
N GLU A 16 11.89 11.92 -4.25
CA GLU A 16 12.70 13.09 -3.83
C GLU A 16 11.96 13.99 -2.82
N GLU A 17 10.65 14.16 -2.95
CA GLU A 17 9.86 14.96 -2.03
C GLU A 17 9.67 14.28 -0.67
N GLU A 18 9.50 12.97 -0.67
CA GLU A 18 9.40 12.14 0.52
C GLU A 18 10.68 12.17 1.34
N ASP A 19 11.84 12.13 0.68
CA ASP A 19 13.17 12.18 1.29
C ASP A 19 13.39 13.53 2.00
N LYS A 20 12.99 14.64 1.39
CA LYS A 20 13.09 15.98 1.98
C LYS A 20 12.27 16.18 3.26
N ILE A 21 11.12 15.54 3.38
CA ILE A 21 10.15 15.79 4.46
C ILE A 21 10.07 14.61 5.42
N SER A 22 10.74 13.50 5.14
CA SER A 22 10.69 12.26 5.93
C SER A 22 9.26 11.74 6.16
N LYS A 23 8.40 11.91 5.16
CA LYS A 23 7.02 11.42 5.17
C LYS A 23 6.71 10.64 3.89
N PRO A 24 6.06 9.49 3.99
CA PRO A 24 5.69 8.70 2.82
C PRO A 24 4.59 9.38 1.99
N PHE A 25 4.68 9.28 0.69
CA PHE A 25 3.65 9.74 -0.25
C PHE A 25 3.27 11.23 -0.13
N VAL A 26 4.23 12.13 -0.19
CA VAL A 26 3.97 13.59 -0.18
C VAL A 26 4.07 14.23 -1.57
N GLY A 27 4.74 13.58 -2.53
CA GLY A 27 4.86 14.02 -3.91
C GLY A 27 3.56 13.90 -4.72
N LEU A 28 3.66 14.00 -6.05
CA LEU A 28 2.49 13.93 -6.95
C LEU A 28 1.71 12.60 -6.82
N ALA A 29 2.41 11.49 -6.68
CA ALA A 29 1.80 10.18 -6.44
C ALA A 29 1.04 10.15 -5.11
N GLY A 30 1.57 10.81 -4.08
CA GLY A 30 0.91 10.94 -2.79
C GLY A 30 -0.36 11.78 -2.84
N LYS A 31 -0.33 12.88 -3.59
CA LYS A 31 -1.54 13.70 -3.84
C LYS A 31 -2.64 12.91 -4.56
N LEU A 32 -2.26 12.02 -5.47
CA LEU A 32 -3.23 11.13 -6.11
C LEU A 32 -3.76 10.09 -5.10
N LEU A 33 -2.91 9.52 -4.26
CA LEU A 33 -3.34 8.61 -3.19
C LEU A 33 -4.33 9.29 -2.24
N ASP A 34 -4.08 10.54 -1.85
CA ASP A 34 -5.00 11.31 -1.00
C ASP A 34 -6.39 11.46 -1.66
N LYS A 35 -6.43 11.73 -2.97
CA LYS A 35 -7.69 11.78 -3.73
C LYS A 35 -8.36 10.40 -3.81
N MET A 36 -7.59 9.33 -3.99
CA MET A 36 -8.11 7.96 -4.01
C MET A 36 -8.74 7.59 -2.67
N LEU A 37 -8.09 7.91 -1.55
CA LEU A 37 -8.63 7.70 -0.21
C LEU A 37 -9.87 8.54 0.05
N ALA A 38 -9.84 9.83 -0.30
CA ALA A 38 -10.98 10.73 -0.15
C ALA A 38 -12.23 10.23 -0.90
N ALA A 39 -12.06 9.62 -2.07
CA ALA A 39 -13.15 9.04 -2.85
C ALA A 39 -13.92 7.92 -2.12
N ILE A 40 -13.31 7.29 -1.13
CA ILE A 40 -13.94 6.29 -0.25
C ILE A 40 -14.12 6.79 1.19
N LYS A 41 -14.09 8.12 1.39
CA LYS A 41 -14.27 8.81 2.68
C LYS A 41 -13.19 8.49 3.72
N LEU A 42 -11.99 8.18 3.27
CA LEU A 42 -10.78 8.03 4.09
C LEU A 42 -9.83 9.20 3.85
N ASP A 43 -8.98 9.44 4.83
CA ASP A 43 -7.91 10.42 4.78
C ASP A 43 -6.71 9.94 5.63
N ARG A 44 -5.62 10.70 5.62
CA ARG A 44 -4.39 10.36 6.36
C ARG A 44 -4.54 10.27 7.88
N THR A 45 -5.63 10.75 8.45
CA THR A 45 -5.93 10.58 9.88
C THR A 45 -6.56 9.23 10.19
N LYS A 46 -7.13 8.58 9.18
CA LYS A 46 -7.83 7.29 9.28
C LYS A 46 -7.05 6.11 8.71
N VAL A 47 -5.92 6.38 8.09
CA VAL A 47 -5.05 5.36 7.52
C VAL A 47 -3.61 5.60 7.93
N TYR A 48 -2.86 4.55 8.09
CA TYR A 48 -1.41 4.66 8.27
C TYR A 48 -0.70 4.32 6.98
N ILE A 49 0.26 5.13 6.56
CA ILE A 49 0.97 4.99 5.29
C ILE A 49 2.45 4.72 5.60
N SER A 50 3.02 3.65 5.03
CA SER A 50 4.43 3.30 5.18
C SER A 50 5.03 2.75 3.89
N ASN A 51 6.33 2.64 3.84
CA ASN A 51 7.09 2.08 2.73
C ASN A 51 7.50 0.63 3.00
N VAL A 52 7.70 -0.19 1.97
CA VAL A 52 8.39 -1.49 2.12
C VAL A 52 9.84 -1.26 2.51
N VAL A 53 10.45 -0.25 1.90
CA VAL A 53 11.82 0.17 2.16
C VAL A 53 11.80 1.67 2.45
N ASN A 54 12.22 2.06 3.66
CA ASN A 54 12.31 3.46 4.09
C ASN A 54 13.65 4.10 3.69
N TYR A 55 14.15 3.72 2.55
CA TYR A 55 15.40 4.22 1.97
C TYR A 55 15.18 4.42 0.48
N ARG A 56 15.59 5.55 -0.05
CA ARG A 56 15.54 5.84 -1.48
C ARG A 56 16.72 5.20 -2.19
N PRO A 57 16.51 4.16 -3.01
CA PRO A 57 17.60 3.61 -3.81
C PRO A 57 18.16 4.65 -4.78
N PRO A 58 19.47 4.65 -5.04
CA PRO A 58 20.08 5.54 -6.02
C PRO A 58 19.33 5.50 -7.36
N GLU A 59 19.24 6.65 -8.03
CA GLU A 59 18.59 6.79 -9.35
C GLU A 59 17.12 6.33 -9.42
N ASN A 60 16.43 6.30 -8.27
CA ASN A 60 15.03 5.83 -8.16
C ASN A 60 14.82 4.39 -8.70
N ARG A 61 15.86 3.56 -8.68
CA ARG A 61 15.73 2.15 -9.05
C ARG A 61 14.78 1.41 -8.10
N ARG A 62 14.32 0.25 -8.49
CA ARG A 62 13.61 -0.65 -7.58
C ARG A 62 14.54 -1.13 -6.46
N PRO A 63 14.04 -1.30 -5.23
CA PRO A 63 14.79 -1.97 -4.17
C PRO A 63 15.19 -3.38 -4.61
N THR A 64 16.38 -3.79 -4.21
CA THR A 64 16.82 -5.17 -4.36
C THR A 64 16.13 -6.07 -3.34
N ASP A 65 16.13 -7.38 -3.59
CA ASP A 65 15.56 -8.36 -2.66
C ASP A 65 16.25 -8.30 -1.28
N ASP A 66 17.55 -8.01 -1.24
CA ASP A 66 18.29 -7.88 0.02
C ASP A 66 17.90 -6.61 0.78
N GLU A 67 17.66 -5.51 0.09
CA GLU A 67 17.12 -4.28 0.70
C GLU A 67 15.72 -4.54 1.28
N ILE A 68 14.85 -5.21 0.53
CA ILE A 68 13.52 -5.60 0.99
C ILE A 68 13.62 -6.52 2.22
N LYS A 69 14.47 -7.53 2.20
CA LYS A 69 14.69 -8.46 3.32
C LYS A 69 15.13 -7.75 4.59
N ARG A 70 15.97 -6.71 4.49
CA ARG A 70 16.42 -5.91 5.65
C ARG A 70 15.28 -5.14 6.31
N TYR A 71 14.34 -4.58 5.52
CA TYR A 71 13.23 -3.78 6.04
C TYR A 71 11.99 -4.60 6.40
N LEU A 72 11.83 -5.80 5.85
CA LEU A 72 10.66 -6.64 6.08
C LEU A 72 10.36 -6.93 7.56
N PRO A 73 11.35 -7.19 8.45
CA PRO A 73 11.07 -7.38 9.88
C PRO A 73 10.43 -6.15 10.52
N TYR A 74 10.91 -4.94 10.19
CA TYR A 74 10.34 -3.69 10.71
C TYR A 74 8.91 -3.48 10.21
N LEU A 75 8.65 -3.75 8.94
CA LEU A 75 7.32 -3.67 8.36
C LEU A 75 6.34 -4.65 9.06
N LYS A 76 6.78 -5.88 9.31
CA LYS A 76 5.99 -6.88 10.05
C LYS A 76 5.70 -6.40 11.48
N SER A 77 6.69 -5.85 12.18
CA SER A 77 6.51 -5.29 13.53
C SER A 77 5.48 -4.14 13.53
N HIS A 78 5.51 -3.25 12.54
CA HIS A 78 4.48 -2.21 12.40
C HIS A 78 3.09 -2.83 12.23
N ILE A 79 2.93 -3.85 11.40
CA ILE A 79 1.66 -4.54 11.20
C ILE A 79 1.17 -5.19 12.50
N GLU A 80 2.07 -5.81 13.27
CA GLU A 80 1.73 -6.44 14.55
C GLU A 80 1.34 -5.45 15.65
N ILE A 81 2.01 -4.29 15.71
CA ILE A 81 1.68 -3.21 16.66
C ILE A 81 0.31 -2.61 16.34
N ILE A 82 0.05 -2.38 15.08
CA ILE A 82 -1.09 -1.65 14.60
C ILE A 82 -2.32 -2.55 14.45
N LYS A 83 -2.12 -3.84 14.16
CA LYS A 83 -3.17 -4.87 14.00
C LYS A 83 -4.28 -4.44 13.03
N PRO A 84 -3.93 -4.04 11.79
CA PRO A 84 -4.92 -3.59 10.83
C PRO A 84 -5.88 -4.71 10.45
N LYS A 85 -7.10 -4.36 10.06
CA LYS A 85 -8.07 -5.32 9.50
C LYS A 85 -7.91 -5.47 7.99
N ILE A 86 -7.48 -4.40 7.31
CA ILE A 86 -7.29 -4.37 5.87
C ILE A 86 -5.88 -3.83 5.55
N LEU A 87 -5.22 -4.49 4.62
CA LEU A 87 -3.93 -4.10 4.07
C LEU A 87 -4.06 -3.86 2.56
N LEU A 88 -3.90 -2.62 2.13
CA LEU A 88 -3.84 -2.27 0.70
C LEU A 88 -2.39 -2.25 0.23
N LEU A 89 -2.06 -3.10 -0.72
CA LEU A 89 -0.75 -3.16 -1.36
C LEU A 89 -0.79 -2.37 -2.68
N LEU A 90 0.02 -1.32 -2.77
CA LEU A 90 0.11 -0.48 -3.95
C LEU A 90 1.32 -0.85 -4.81
N GLY A 91 1.04 -1.53 -5.92
CA GLY A 91 2.04 -1.93 -6.91
C GLY A 91 2.70 -3.28 -6.63
N SER A 92 3.52 -3.71 -7.59
CA SER A 92 4.12 -5.06 -7.61
C SER A 92 5.11 -5.29 -6.47
N THR A 93 5.92 -4.29 -6.10
CA THR A 93 6.91 -4.43 -5.03
C THR A 93 6.24 -4.77 -3.71
N ALA A 94 5.17 -4.04 -3.34
CA ALA A 94 4.42 -4.30 -2.12
C ALA A 94 3.74 -5.68 -2.15
N LEU A 95 3.14 -6.02 -3.29
CA LEU A 95 2.48 -7.31 -3.50
C LEU A 95 3.47 -8.47 -3.30
N ASN A 96 4.61 -8.43 -4.00
CA ASN A 96 5.59 -9.50 -3.95
C ASN A 96 6.26 -9.62 -2.58
N THR A 97 6.44 -8.51 -1.86
CA THR A 97 7.02 -8.52 -0.51
C THR A 97 6.11 -9.21 0.51
N ILE A 98 4.80 -9.01 0.43
CA ILE A 98 3.85 -9.49 1.45
C ILE A 98 3.22 -10.83 1.06
N VAL A 99 2.83 -10.99 -0.20
CA VAL A 99 2.08 -12.17 -0.65
C VAL A 99 3.00 -13.23 -1.26
N GLY A 100 4.11 -12.81 -1.87
CA GLY A 100 5.10 -13.69 -2.47
C GLY A 100 5.51 -13.28 -3.88
N ASN A 101 6.66 -13.79 -4.28
CA ASN A 101 7.26 -13.50 -5.58
C ASN A 101 6.43 -14.08 -6.73
N GLU A 102 6.61 -13.49 -7.92
CA GLU A 102 6.03 -13.94 -9.19
C GLU A 102 4.52 -13.67 -9.39
N ILE A 103 3.89 -12.93 -8.48
CA ILE A 103 2.49 -12.56 -8.66
C ILE A 103 2.40 -11.25 -9.47
N VAL A 104 1.75 -11.33 -10.62
CA VAL A 104 1.53 -10.17 -11.49
C VAL A 104 0.40 -9.31 -10.95
N ILE A 105 0.68 -8.02 -10.73
CA ILE A 105 -0.29 -7.08 -10.14
C ILE A 105 -1.61 -7.01 -10.91
N SER A 106 -1.61 -7.07 -12.23
CA SER A 106 -2.80 -7.03 -13.05
C SER A 106 -3.74 -8.24 -12.85
N LYS A 107 -3.18 -9.37 -12.39
CA LYS A 107 -3.93 -10.60 -12.07
C LYS A 107 -4.35 -10.69 -10.60
N ALA A 108 -3.57 -10.09 -9.71
CA ALA A 108 -3.79 -10.13 -8.26
C ALA A 108 -4.70 -9.02 -7.77
N ARG A 109 -4.71 -7.84 -8.45
CA ARG A 109 -5.55 -6.71 -8.03
C ARG A 109 -7.03 -7.08 -8.01
N GLY A 110 -7.77 -6.40 -7.17
CA GLY A 110 -9.21 -6.60 -7.06
C GLY A 110 -9.63 -7.97 -6.53
N LYS A 111 -8.76 -8.64 -5.77
CA LYS A 111 -9.05 -9.89 -5.08
C LYS A 111 -8.67 -9.77 -3.62
N TRP A 112 -9.51 -10.28 -2.74
CA TRP A 112 -9.21 -10.40 -1.33
C TRP A 112 -8.36 -11.63 -1.07
N ILE A 113 -7.30 -11.44 -0.29
CA ILE A 113 -6.43 -12.51 0.21
C ILE A 113 -6.45 -12.42 1.73
N GLU A 114 -6.76 -13.50 2.40
CA GLU A 114 -6.61 -13.60 3.84
C GLU A 114 -5.15 -13.94 4.15
N GLN A 115 -4.53 -13.16 5.03
CA GLN A 115 -3.14 -13.31 5.42
C GLN A 115 -2.99 -13.30 6.93
N GLU A 116 -1.98 -14.01 7.40
CA GLU A 116 -1.51 -13.93 8.78
C GLU A 116 -0.06 -13.42 8.78
N ILE A 117 0.17 -12.28 9.43
CA ILE A 117 1.49 -11.67 9.55
C ILE A 117 1.80 -11.56 11.03
N GLY A 118 2.77 -12.37 11.49
CA GLY A 118 2.99 -12.57 12.93
C GLY A 118 1.73 -13.14 13.58
N SER A 119 1.21 -12.45 14.60
CA SER A 119 -0.04 -12.82 15.28
C SER A 119 -1.29 -12.13 14.71
N THR A 120 -1.13 -11.36 13.63
CA THR A 120 -2.21 -10.52 13.09
C THR A 120 -2.84 -11.15 11.85
N LYS A 121 -4.13 -11.47 11.94
CA LYS A 121 -4.96 -11.88 10.79
C LYS A 121 -5.58 -10.66 10.15
N LEU A 122 -5.46 -10.54 8.82
CA LEU A 122 -5.90 -9.37 8.08
C LEU A 122 -6.31 -9.72 6.64
N TRP A 123 -7.12 -8.85 6.07
CA TRP A 123 -7.52 -8.91 4.67
C TRP A 123 -6.56 -8.09 3.81
N VAL A 124 -5.98 -8.70 2.81
CA VAL A 124 -5.07 -8.05 1.87
C VAL A 124 -5.76 -7.86 0.53
N ILE A 125 -5.61 -6.68 -0.05
CA ILE A 125 -6.00 -6.38 -1.42
C ILE A 125 -4.87 -5.63 -2.11
N ALA A 126 -4.58 -5.99 -3.36
CA ALA A 126 -3.62 -5.27 -4.18
C ALA A 126 -4.32 -4.33 -5.16
N SER A 127 -3.68 -3.21 -5.45
CA SER A 127 -4.11 -2.27 -6.49
C SER A 127 -2.91 -1.65 -7.20
N PHE A 128 -3.17 -0.94 -8.29
CA PHE A 128 -2.14 -0.22 -9.01
C PHE A 128 -1.55 0.92 -8.18
N HIS A 129 -0.24 1.09 -8.30
CA HIS A 129 0.47 2.19 -7.66
C HIS A 129 0.04 3.55 -8.23
N PRO A 130 -0.16 4.60 -7.41
CA PRO A 130 -0.55 5.92 -7.91
C PRO A 130 0.36 6.47 -9.01
N ALA A 131 1.68 6.30 -8.92
CA ALA A 131 2.61 6.72 -9.98
C ALA A 131 2.37 5.99 -11.32
N PHE A 132 1.96 4.72 -11.28
CA PHE A 132 1.55 3.99 -12.48
C PHE A 132 0.26 4.59 -13.06
N LEU A 133 -0.72 4.91 -12.22
CA LEU A 133 -1.99 5.51 -12.65
C LEU A 133 -1.84 6.93 -13.23
N MET A 134 -0.76 7.62 -12.87
CA MET A 134 -0.41 8.91 -13.49
C MET A 134 0.10 8.74 -14.91
N ARG A 135 0.90 7.69 -15.15
CA ARG A 135 1.43 7.35 -16.50
C ARG A 135 0.39 6.65 -17.37
N GLN A 136 -0.55 5.94 -16.77
CA GLN A 136 -1.59 5.16 -17.43
C GLN A 136 -2.97 5.53 -16.88
N PRO A 137 -3.52 6.71 -17.23
CA PRO A 137 -4.77 7.22 -16.64
C PRO A 137 -5.97 6.29 -16.85
N ASP A 138 -6.02 5.57 -17.96
CA ASP A 138 -7.11 4.62 -18.28
C ASP A 138 -7.22 3.48 -17.27
N GLN A 139 -6.15 3.20 -16.53
CA GLN A 139 -6.14 2.18 -15.49
C GLN A 139 -6.80 2.63 -14.18
N LYS A 140 -7.12 3.92 -14.03
CA LYS A 140 -7.82 4.46 -12.85
C LYS A 140 -9.18 3.81 -12.62
N LYS A 141 -9.87 3.39 -13.68
CA LYS A 141 -11.14 2.66 -13.58
C LYS A 141 -11.02 1.37 -12.77
N PHE A 142 -9.91 0.66 -12.91
CA PHE A 142 -9.64 -0.57 -12.16
C PHE A 142 -9.29 -0.28 -10.71
N ALA A 143 -8.44 0.71 -10.45
CA ALA A 143 -8.16 1.16 -9.09
C ALA A 143 -9.43 1.61 -8.36
N TRP A 144 -10.36 2.25 -9.06
CA TRP A 144 -11.66 2.62 -8.51
C TRP A 144 -12.51 1.40 -8.09
N ILE A 145 -12.46 0.31 -8.86
CA ILE A 145 -13.10 -0.95 -8.47
C ILE A 145 -12.50 -1.48 -7.17
N ASP A 146 -11.15 -1.49 -7.05
CA ASP A 146 -10.45 -1.96 -5.85
C ASP A 146 -10.82 -1.10 -4.62
N LEU A 147 -10.87 0.23 -4.78
CA LEU A 147 -11.27 1.15 -3.72
C LEU A 147 -12.71 0.93 -3.26
N LYS A 148 -13.64 0.69 -4.17
CA LYS A 148 -15.02 0.33 -3.81
C LYS A 148 -15.08 -0.96 -2.99
N MET A 149 -14.29 -1.96 -3.35
CA MET A 149 -14.20 -3.21 -2.58
C MET A 149 -13.70 -2.95 -1.16
N ILE A 150 -12.70 -2.08 -0.99
CA ILE A 150 -12.19 -1.67 0.33
C ILE A 150 -13.30 -0.99 1.12
N ARG A 151 -13.97 0.00 0.55
CA ARG A 151 -15.09 0.71 1.18
C ARG A 151 -16.19 -0.26 1.65
N ASP A 152 -16.55 -1.20 0.81
CA ASP A 152 -17.65 -2.12 1.12
C ASP A 152 -17.23 -3.16 2.17
N LYS A 153 -15.98 -3.65 2.11
CA LYS A 153 -15.41 -4.52 3.15
C LYS A 153 -15.29 -3.80 4.50
N SER A 154 -14.88 -2.53 4.50
CA SER A 154 -14.80 -1.72 5.72
C SER A 154 -16.17 -1.60 6.42
N LYS A 155 -17.25 -1.41 5.65
CA LYS A 155 -18.62 -1.39 6.20
C LYS A 155 -19.01 -2.73 6.81
N ILE A 156 -18.68 -3.85 6.17
CA ILE A 156 -18.95 -5.20 6.68
C ILE A 156 -18.19 -5.44 7.99
N LEU A 157 -16.94 -5.00 8.05
CA LEU A 157 -16.09 -5.13 9.23
C LEU A 157 -16.39 -4.09 10.32
N LYS A 158 -17.28 -3.11 10.04
CA LYS A 158 -17.64 -2.00 10.92
C LYS A 158 -16.43 -1.16 11.38
N ILE A 159 -15.57 -0.83 10.42
CA ILE A 159 -14.34 -0.04 10.61
C ILE A 159 -14.32 1.19 9.69
#